data_59f777640322cfd656f1279191364aa6
#
_entry.id   59f777640322cfd656f1279191364aa6
#
_cell.length_a   1.000
_cell.length_b   1.000
_cell.length_c   1.000
_cell.angle_alpha   90.00
_cell.angle_beta   90.00
_cell.angle_gamma   90.00
#
_symmetry.space_group_name_H-M   'P 1'
#
loop_
_entity.id
_entity.type
_entity.pdbx_description
1 polymer ?
#
loop_
_entity_poly.entity_id
_entity_poly.type
_entity_poly.pdbx_seq_one_letter_code
_entity_poly.pdbx_strand_id
1 'polypeptide(L)'
;MRSCIARAFHDTLPVLTGYIVLGIGFGILLSTKGYGVMWAFAMGVAIYSGTMQFIAIDMFTAGTALTTAGITALMVSARHLFYGISMLERYRNIHGLRKAYMIYALTDETYSLVCTSDDEDYCFWVSLLDQSYWVLGGVIGAVLGQVLKFDSRGIDFALTALFVSICVDQWLNSEKHYSALTGAIASVACLVIFGAENFMIPSMILIVFMLFVLRGKIENV
;
A
#
# COMPACT_ATOMS: atom_id res chain seq x y z
N MET A 1 21.94 -18.97 -6.41
CA MET A 1 21.58 -17.62 -6.88
C MET A 1 20.68 -17.60 -8.11
N ARG A 2 21.06 -18.14 -9.29
CA ARG A 2 20.16 -18.14 -10.48
C ARG A 2 18.81 -18.84 -10.25
N SER A 3 18.78 -19.95 -9.53
CA SER A 3 17.53 -20.64 -9.18
C SER A 3 16.64 -19.86 -8.22
N CYS A 4 17.22 -19.12 -7.28
CA CYS A 4 16.49 -18.30 -6.32
C CYS A 4 15.81 -17.10 -6.99
N ILE A 5 16.53 -16.38 -7.88
CA ILE A 5 15.95 -15.27 -8.65
C ILE A 5 14.81 -15.75 -9.57
N ALA A 6 15.01 -16.89 -10.24
CA ALA A 6 13.97 -17.44 -11.12
C ALA A 6 12.70 -17.84 -10.34
N ARG A 7 12.87 -18.38 -9.13
CA ARG A 7 11.75 -18.69 -8.23
C ARG A 7 11.06 -17.40 -7.77
N ALA A 8 11.81 -16.40 -7.28
CA ALA A 8 11.26 -15.12 -6.88
C ALA A 8 10.49 -14.44 -8.03
N PHE A 9 11.06 -14.44 -9.23
CA PHE A 9 10.39 -13.88 -10.41
C PHE A 9 9.08 -14.61 -10.75
N HIS A 10 9.06 -15.94 -10.69
CA HIS A 10 7.86 -16.73 -10.96
C HIS A 10 6.75 -16.44 -9.93
N ASP A 11 7.12 -16.39 -8.65
CA ASP A 11 6.16 -16.20 -7.57
C ASP A 11 5.62 -14.76 -7.50
N THR A 12 6.38 -13.77 -8.02
CA THR A 12 5.96 -12.36 -8.12
C THR A 12 5.19 -12.02 -9.39
N LEU A 13 4.98 -12.95 -10.34
CA LEU A 13 4.23 -12.68 -11.57
C LEU A 13 2.80 -12.14 -11.35
N PRO A 14 2.01 -12.63 -10.38
CA PRO A 14 0.70 -12.05 -10.08
C PRO A 14 0.83 -10.60 -9.59
N VAL A 15 1.83 -10.31 -8.75
CA VAL A 15 2.11 -8.95 -8.24
C VAL A 15 2.54 -8.01 -9.37
N LEU A 16 3.38 -8.49 -10.30
CA LEU A 16 3.80 -7.74 -11.48
C LEU A 16 2.59 -7.16 -12.23
N THR A 17 1.60 -7.99 -12.52
CA THR A 17 0.42 -7.55 -13.31
C THR A 17 -0.37 -6.47 -12.58
N GLY A 18 -0.63 -6.64 -11.29
CA GLY A 18 -1.31 -5.66 -10.45
C GLY A 18 -0.52 -4.35 -10.32
N TYR A 19 0.76 -4.46 -10.00
CA TYR A 19 1.62 -3.29 -9.77
C TYR A 19 1.88 -2.46 -11.03
N ILE A 20 2.04 -3.08 -12.18
CA ILE A 20 2.17 -2.34 -13.45
C ILE A 20 0.88 -1.57 -13.75
N VAL A 21 -0.28 -2.20 -13.64
CA VAL A 21 -1.56 -1.54 -13.94
C VAL A 21 -1.83 -0.38 -12.98
N LEU A 22 -1.70 -0.63 -11.68
CA LEU A 22 -1.94 0.40 -10.65
C LEU A 22 -0.87 1.49 -10.70
N GLY A 23 0.39 1.13 -10.93
CA GLY A 23 1.48 2.09 -11.09
C GLY A 23 1.27 2.99 -12.31
N ILE A 24 0.82 2.46 -13.45
CA ILE A 24 0.45 3.28 -14.61
C ILE A 24 -0.66 4.26 -14.24
N GLY A 25 -1.71 3.82 -13.55
CA GLY A 25 -2.78 4.69 -13.07
C GLY A 25 -2.25 5.82 -12.17
N PHE A 26 -1.38 5.50 -11.20
CA PHE A 26 -0.71 6.47 -10.36
C PHE A 26 0.11 7.49 -11.18
N GLY A 27 0.94 7.02 -12.12
CA GLY A 27 1.80 7.88 -12.92
C GLY A 27 1.01 8.82 -13.82
N ILE A 28 -0.07 8.35 -14.46
CA ILE A 28 -0.97 9.18 -15.25
C ILE A 28 -1.61 10.27 -14.36
N LEU A 29 -2.17 9.89 -13.20
CA LEU A 29 -2.80 10.83 -12.28
C LEU A 29 -1.80 11.90 -11.81
N LEU A 30 -0.60 11.50 -11.43
CA LEU A 30 0.48 12.40 -11.02
C LEU A 30 0.82 13.40 -12.14
N SER A 31 0.91 12.92 -13.38
CA SER A 31 1.19 13.74 -14.56
C SER A 31 0.08 14.76 -14.85
N THR A 32 -1.20 14.39 -14.68
CA THR A 32 -2.34 15.32 -14.87
C THR A 32 -2.33 16.48 -13.87
N LYS A 33 -1.73 16.30 -12.70
CA LYS A 33 -1.54 17.37 -11.70
C LYS A 33 -0.26 18.19 -11.93
N GLY A 34 0.44 17.99 -13.05
CA GLY A 34 1.61 18.77 -13.45
C GLY A 34 2.96 18.26 -12.94
N TYR A 35 2.99 17.10 -12.29
CA TYR A 35 4.22 16.48 -11.83
C TYR A 35 4.82 15.55 -12.91
N GLY A 36 6.12 15.68 -13.15
CA GLY A 36 6.80 14.93 -14.22
C GLY A 36 7.27 13.53 -13.78
N VAL A 37 7.89 12.84 -14.75
CA VAL A 37 8.42 11.47 -14.59
C VAL A 37 9.38 11.31 -13.40
N MET A 38 10.21 12.34 -13.14
CA MET A 38 11.14 12.32 -12.00
C MET A 38 10.41 12.26 -10.66
N TRP A 39 9.25 12.89 -10.55
CA TRP A 39 8.41 12.80 -9.37
C TRP A 39 7.82 11.40 -9.20
N ALA A 40 7.35 10.77 -10.29
CA ALA A 40 6.86 9.39 -10.24
C ALA A 40 7.95 8.42 -9.77
N PHE A 41 9.15 8.55 -10.31
CA PHE A 41 10.31 7.76 -9.89
C PHE A 41 10.66 8.00 -8.41
N ALA A 42 10.83 9.28 -8.01
CA ALA A 42 11.21 9.63 -6.65
C ALA A 42 10.18 9.15 -5.61
N MET A 43 8.88 9.32 -5.90
CA MET A 43 7.81 8.83 -5.03
C MET A 43 7.78 7.29 -4.99
N GLY A 44 7.97 6.61 -6.11
CA GLY A 44 8.04 5.14 -6.18
C GLY A 44 9.18 4.56 -5.36
N VAL A 45 10.32 5.27 -5.31
CA VAL A 45 11.50 4.86 -4.54
C VAL A 45 11.41 5.31 -3.08
N ALA A 46 10.88 6.49 -2.76
CA ALA A 46 10.92 7.06 -1.41
C ALA A 46 9.69 6.79 -0.56
N ILE A 47 8.50 6.67 -1.17
CA ILE A 47 7.23 6.51 -0.45
C ILE A 47 6.67 5.10 -0.63
N TYR A 48 7.28 4.20 -1.27
CA TYR A 48 6.84 2.85 -1.65
C TYR A 48 5.59 2.31 -0.88
N SER A 49 4.49 3.00 -1.04
CA SER A 49 3.15 2.67 -0.52
C SER A 49 2.12 3.23 -1.49
N GLY A 50 1.51 2.36 -2.30
CA GLY A 50 0.58 2.78 -3.36
C GLY A 50 -0.50 3.72 -2.83
N THR A 51 -1.20 3.32 -1.77
CA THR A 51 -2.23 4.13 -1.12
C THR A 51 -1.73 5.52 -0.71
N MET A 52 -0.55 5.57 -0.05
CA MET A 52 -0.01 6.85 0.40
C MET A 52 0.42 7.73 -0.78
N GLN A 53 0.91 7.15 -1.86
CA GLN A 53 1.29 7.91 -3.05
C GLN A 53 0.08 8.58 -3.72
N PHE A 54 -1.06 7.89 -3.84
CA PHE A 54 -2.27 8.51 -4.36
C PHE A 54 -2.75 9.66 -3.46
N ILE A 55 -2.78 9.46 -2.13
CA ILE A 55 -3.14 10.51 -1.18
C ILE A 55 -2.14 11.68 -1.23
N ALA A 56 -0.85 11.41 -1.40
CA ALA A 56 0.19 12.42 -1.48
C ALA A 56 0.01 13.34 -2.70
N ILE A 57 -0.53 12.86 -3.83
CA ILE A 57 -0.84 13.71 -4.98
C ILE A 57 -1.82 14.82 -4.56
N ASP A 58 -2.89 14.47 -3.87
CA ASP A 58 -3.88 15.45 -3.43
C ASP A 58 -3.30 16.38 -2.35
N MET A 59 -2.47 15.87 -1.45
CA MET A 59 -1.77 16.68 -0.46
C MET A 59 -0.83 17.70 -1.08
N PHE A 60 -0.09 17.33 -2.11
CA PHE A 60 0.80 18.25 -2.83
C PHE A 60 0.02 19.34 -3.55
N THR A 61 -1.10 18.99 -4.20
CA THR A 61 -1.92 19.97 -4.91
C THR A 61 -2.68 20.90 -3.96
N ALA A 62 -3.10 20.41 -2.81
CA ALA A 62 -3.80 21.21 -1.79
C ALA A 62 -2.86 22.04 -0.91
N GLY A 63 -1.53 21.88 -1.02
CA GLY A 63 -0.57 22.55 -0.14
C GLY A 63 -0.72 22.17 1.34
N THR A 64 -1.06 20.92 1.62
CA THR A 64 -1.32 20.42 2.96
C THR A 64 -0.13 20.62 3.89
N ALA A 65 -0.37 21.05 5.13
CA ALA A 65 0.67 21.23 6.14
C ALA A 65 1.45 19.92 6.37
N LEU A 66 2.77 20.02 6.53
CA LEU A 66 3.65 18.87 6.69
C LEU A 66 3.29 18.01 7.92
N THR A 67 2.79 18.62 8.99
CA THR A 67 2.31 17.91 10.18
C THR A 67 1.11 17.03 9.87
N THR A 68 0.13 17.55 9.14
CA THR A 68 -1.05 16.80 8.71
C THR A 68 -0.66 15.67 7.75
N ALA A 69 0.23 15.95 6.79
CA ALA A 69 0.75 14.92 5.88
C ALA A 69 1.47 13.80 6.64
N GLY A 70 2.28 14.13 7.65
CA GLY A 70 2.98 13.15 8.48
C GLY A 70 2.04 12.29 9.31
N ILE A 71 1.01 12.88 9.92
CA ILE A 71 0.00 12.12 10.68
C ILE A 71 -0.78 11.20 9.75
N THR A 72 -1.23 11.68 8.61
CA THR A 72 -1.95 10.85 7.62
C THR A 72 -1.08 9.71 7.11
N ALA A 73 0.19 9.99 6.79
CA ALA A 73 1.13 8.96 6.35
C ALA A 73 1.31 7.86 7.40
N LEU A 74 1.49 8.24 8.67
CA LEU A 74 1.62 7.29 9.78
C LEU A 74 0.36 6.43 9.92
N MET A 75 -0.82 7.02 9.81
CA MET A 75 -2.07 6.31 9.97
C MET A 75 -2.38 5.37 8.80
N VAL A 76 -2.22 5.85 7.57
CA VAL A 76 -2.47 5.05 6.36
C VAL A 76 -1.47 3.90 6.26
N SER A 77 -0.22 4.15 6.63
CA SER A 77 0.86 3.17 6.58
C SER A 77 1.06 2.39 7.88
N ALA A 78 0.19 2.52 8.89
CA ALA A 78 0.32 1.85 10.18
C ALA A 78 0.44 0.33 10.07
N ARG A 79 -0.24 -0.29 9.10
CA ARG A 79 -0.13 -1.74 8.81
C ARG A 79 1.30 -2.20 8.52
N HIS A 80 2.12 -1.37 7.85
CA HIS A 80 3.52 -1.71 7.55
C HIS A 80 4.38 -1.84 8.82
N LEU A 81 4.03 -1.13 9.90
CA LEU A 81 4.69 -1.31 11.21
C LEU A 81 4.46 -2.72 11.74
N PHE A 82 3.24 -3.25 11.61
CA PHE A 82 2.93 -4.62 12.06
C PHE A 82 3.66 -5.67 11.21
N TYR A 83 3.75 -5.46 9.88
CA TYR A 83 4.56 -6.34 9.03
C TYR A 83 6.03 -6.32 9.44
N GLY A 84 6.59 -5.13 9.65
CA GLY A 84 7.96 -4.98 10.12
C GLY A 84 8.21 -5.71 11.44
N ILE A 85 7.30 -5.56 12.41
CA ILE A 85 7.40 -6.23 13.73
C ILE A 85 7.36 -7.76 13.57
N SER A 86 6.43 -8.29 12.78
CA SER A 86 6.29 -9.74 12.57
C SER A 86 7.50 -10.37 11.87
N MET A 87 8.23 -9.60 11.05
CA MET A 87 9.41 -10.05 10.33
C MET A 87 10.73 -9.86 11.11
N LEU A 88 10.70 -9.20 12.29
CA LEU A 88 11.92 -8.95 13.07
C LEU A 88 12.69 -10.23 13.44
N GLU A 89 11.98 -11.27 13.81
CA GLU A 89 12.60 -12.55 14.20
C GLU A 89 13.20 -13.25 12.97
N ARG A 90 12.48 -13.29 11.84
CA ARG A 90 12.97 -13.89 10.58
C ARG A 90 14.19 -13.17 10.04
N TYR A 91 14.18 -11.84 10.11
CA TYR A 91 15.29 -11.00 9.64
C TYR A 91 16.37 -10.78 10.70
N ARG A 92 16.39 -11.59 11.77
CA ARG A 92 17.35 -11.44 12.88
C ARG A 92 18.80 -11.57 12.41
N ASN A 93 19.06 -12.50 11.51
CA ASN A 93 20.41 -12.78 11.01
C ASN A 93 20.84 -11.86 9.88
N ILE A 94 19.91 -11.11 9.29
CA ILE A 94 20.21 -10.13 8.23
C ILE A 94 20.67 -8.83 8.88
N HIS A 95 21.75 -8.24 8.36
CA HIS A 95 22.35 -7.04 8.94
C HIS A 95 22.50 -5.90 7.93
N GLY A 96 22.69 -4.69 8.44
CA GLY A 96 23.02 -3.50 7.66
C GLY A 96 21.89 -3.04 6.73
N LEU A 97 22.29 -2.46 5.60
CA LEU A 97 21.38 -1.84 4.62
C LEU A 97 20.39 -2.84 4.00
N ARG A 98 20.80 -4.09 3.84
CA ARG A 98 19.95 -5.14 3.30
C ARG A 98 18.72 -5.36 4.18
N LYS A 99 18.92 -5.45 5.51
CA LYS A 99 17.81 -5.58 6.47
C LYS A 99 16.88 -4.36 6.44
N ALA A 100 17.46 -3.16 6.47
CA ALA A 100 16.69 -1.91 6.43
C ALA A 100 15.84 -1.83 5.15
N TYR A 101 16.43 -2.19 4.01
CA TYR A 101 15.72 -2.22 2.74
C TYR A 101 14.58 -3.23 2.73
N MET A 102 14.81 -4.46 3.18
CA MET A 102 13.78 -5.50 3.19
C MET A 102 12.62 -5.16 4.12
N ILE A 103 12.87 -4.48 5.26
CA ILE A 103 11.79 -3.99 6.14
C ILE A 103 11.03 -2.84 5.48
N TYR A 104 11.75 -1.91 4.84
CA TYR A 104 11.16 -0.79 4.11
C TYR A 104 10.27 -1.25 2.96
N ALA A 105 10.68 -2.28 2.23
CA ALA A 105 10.01 -2.79 1.05
C ALA A 105 8.86 -3.79 1.34
N LEU A 106 8.44 -3.93 2.60
CA LEU A 106 7.29 -4.77 2.96
C LEU A 106 5.98 -4.08 2.60
N THR A 107 5.37 -4.50 1.51
CA THR A 107 3.97 -4.22 1.17
C THR A 107 3.09 -5.41 1.52
N ASP A 108 1.78 -5.31 1.34
CA ASP A 108 0.85 -6.42 1.60
C ASP A 108 1.20 -7.65 0.76
N GLU A 109 1.49 -7.44 -0.52
CA GLU A 109 1.82 -8.47 -1.48
C GLU A 109 3.21 -9.08 -1.19
N THR A 110 4.22 -8.23 -0.99
CA THR A 110 5.56 -8.69 -0.63
C THR A 110 5.52 -9.50 0.66
N TYR A 111 4.83 -9.00 1.70
CA TYR A 111 4.68 -9.70 2.97
C TYR A 111 4.04 -11.07 2.78
N SER A 112 3.00 -11.19 1.99
CA SER A 112 2.31 -12.47 1.75
C SER A 112 3.23 -13.54 1.16
N LEU A 113 4.20 -13.16 0.34
CA LEU A 113 5.17 -14.07 -0.27
C LEU A 113 6.32 -14.42 0.66
N VAL A 114 6.80 -13.46 1.48
CA VAL A 114 8.01 -13.65 2.29
C VAL A 114 7.72 -14.13 3.72
N CYS A 115 6.51 -13.96 4.24
CA CYS A 115 6.19 -14.28 5.64
C CYS A 115 6.32 -15.76 5.99
N THR A 116 6.32 -16.66 5.01
CA THR A 116 6.50 -18.11 5.20
C THR A 116 7.88 -18.62 4.79
N SER A 117 8.73 -17.76 4.19
CA SER A 117 10.04 -18.15 3.67
C SER A 117 11.17 -17.83 4.66
N ASP A 118 12.08 -18.78 4.88
CA ASP A 118 13.31 -18.57 5.65
C ASP A 118 14.53 -18.33 4.75
N ASP A 119 14.36 -18.29 3.42
CA ASP A 119 15.41 -18.02 2.45
C ASP A 119 15.59 -16.49 2.30
N GLU A 120 16.68 -15.97 2.90
CA GLU A 120 16.98 -14.54 2.91
C GLU A 120 17.22 -13.96 1.51
N ASP A 121 17.82 -14.73 0.61
CA ASP A 121 18.05 -14.29 -0.76
C ASP A 121 16.73 -14.23 -1.54
N TYR A 122 15.87 -15.19 -1.34
CA TYR A 122 14.52 -15.16 -1.92
C TYR A 122 13.73 -13.93 -1.46
N CYS A 123 13.68 -13.68 -0.15
CA CYS A 123 12.98 -12.52 0.40
C CYS A 123 13.52 -11.20 -0.15
N PHE A 124 14.84 -11.08 -0.29
CA PHE A 124 15.47 -9.89 -0.89
C PHE A 124 15.06 -9.70 -2.35
N TRP A 125 15.09 -10.76 -3.16
CA TRP A 125 14.75 -10.66 -4.58
C TRP A 125 13.26 -10.40 -4.79
N VAL A 126 12.37 -10.98 -4.00
CA VAL A 126 10.93 -10.65 -4.01
C VAL A 126 10.72 -9.17 -3.74
N SER A 127 11.31 -8.63 -2.66
CA SER A 127 11.20 -7.21 -2.31
C SER A 127 11.71 -6.28 -3.43
N LEU A 128 12.83 -6.63 -4.06
CA LEU A 128 13.43 -5.84 -5.13
C LEU A 128 12.60 -5.87 -6.42
N LEU A 129 12.09 -7.02 -6.78
CA LEU A 129 11.26 -7.20 -7.97
C LEU A 129 9.94 -6.44 -7.82
N ASP A 130 9.24 -6.61 -6.70
CA ASP A 130 7.97 -5.94 -6.45
C ASP A 130 8.12 -4.42 -6.48
N GLN A 131 9.12 -3.86 -5.81
CA GLN A 131 9.39 -2.42 -5.88
C GLN A 131 9.71 -1.97 -7.31
N SER A 132 10.50 -2.75 -8.04
CA SER A 132 10.85 -2.43 -9.42
C SER A 132 9.61 -2.38 -10.33
N TYR A 133 8.67 -3.30 -10.16
CA TYR A 133 7.43 -3.33 -10.92
C TYR A 133 6.58 -2.09 -10.67
N TRP A 134 6.45 -1.70 -9.40
CA TRP A 134 5.71 -0.50 -9.02
C TRP A 134 6.35 0.78 -9.60
N VAL A 135 7.65 0.94 -9.43
CA VAL A 135 8.38 2.09 -9.96
C VAL A 135 8.30 2.17 -11.48
N LEU A 136 8.47 1.03 -12.17
CA LEU A 136 8.34 0.96 -13.64
C LEU A 136 6.93 1.34 -14.09
N GLY A 137 5.89 0.81 -13.45
CA GLY A 137 4.51 1.17 -13.72
C GLY A 137 4.28 2.67 -13.59
N GLY A 138 4.72 3.26 -12.47
CA GLY A 138 4.60 4.70 -12.21
C GLY A 138 5.33 5.57 -13.24
N VAL A 139 6.54 5.19 -13.62
CA VAL A 139 7.34 5.89 -14.64
C VAL A 139 6.65 5.79 -16.00
N ILE A 140 6.23 4.60 -16.42
CA ILE A 140 5.50 4.39 -17.68
C ILE A 140 4.21 5.24 -17.70
N GLY A 141 3.45 5.20 -16.61
CA GLY A 141 2.23 5.99 -16.47
C GLY A 141 2.47 7.49 -16.56
N ALA A 142 3.53 8.00 -15.92
CA ALA A 142 3.89 9.40 -15.98
C ALA A 142 4.31 9.85 -17.40
N VAL A 143 5.04 8.99 -18.12
CA VAL A 143 5.37 9.26 -19.54
C VAL A 143 4.11 9.28 -20.40
N LEU A 144 3.25 8.28 -20.25
CA LEU A 144 1.99 8.21 -20.99
C LEU A 144 1.10 9.41 -20.71
N GLY A 145 1.00 9.85 -19.45
CA GLY A 145 0.21 11.02 -19.06
C GLY A 145 0.74 12.34 -19.62
N GLN A 146 2.05 12.44 -19.89
CA GLN A 146 2.64 13.62 -20.56
C GLN A 146 2.41 13.63 -22.06
N VAL A 147 2.46 12.47 -22.70
CA VAL A 147 2.35 12.33 -24.16
C VAL A 147 0.88 12.35 -24.61
N LEU A 148 0.04 11.67 -23.86
CA LEU A 148 -1.38 11.57 -24.16
C LEU A 148 -2.14 12.57 -23.30
N LYS A 149 -2.85 13.51 -23.94
CA LYS A 149 -3.77 14.40 -23.22
C LYS A 149 -4.99 13.61 -22.76
N PHE A 150 -4.84 12.89 -21.64
CA PHE A 150 -5.97 12.19 -21.03
C PHE A 150 -6.94 13.17 -20.39
N ASP A 151 -8.23 12.95 -20.60
CA ASP A 151 -9.25 13.52 -19.75
C ASP A 151 -9.18 12.80 -18.38
N SER A 152 -8.79 13.51 -17.33
CA SER A 152 -8.57 12.96 -16.00
C SER A 152 -9.86 12.55 -15.28
N ARG A 153 -11.04 12.83 -15.83
CA ARG A 153 -12.34 12.63 -15.16
C ARG A 153 -12.63 11.20 -14.72
N GLY A 154 -11.97 10.18 -15.30
CA GLY A 154 -12.12 8.78 -14.86
C GLY A 154 -10.98 8.29 -13.96
N ILE A 155 -9.84 9.01 -13.96
CA ILE A 155 -8.64 8.59 -13.24
C ILE A 155 -8.79 8.87 -11.74
N ASP A 156 -9.47 9.95 -11.37
CA ASP A 156 -9.79 10.25 -9.96
C ASP A 156 -10.60 9.12 -9.29
N PHE A 157 -11.35 8.36 -10.09
CA PHE A 157 -12.08 7.17 -9.62
C PHE A 157 -11.17 5.95 -9.42
N ALA A 158 -9.97 5.92 -10.00
CA ALA A 158 -9.07 4.75 -9.95
C ALA A 158 -8.69 4.40 -8.51
N LEU A 159 -8.47 5.39 -7.65
CA LEU A 159 -8.18 5.16 -6.23
C LEU A 159 -9.39 4.53 -5.51
N THR A 160 -10.57 5.05 -5.74
CA THR A 160 -11.82 4.48 -5.18
C THR A 160 -12.04 3.05 -5.67
N ALA A 161 -11.84 2.81 -6.98
CA ALA A 161 -11.93 1.47 -7.56
C ALA A 161 -10.91 0.50 -6.97
N LEU A 162 -9.68 0.95 -6.73
CA LEU A 162 -8.65 0.17 -6.06
C LEU A 162 -9.09 -0.26 -4.66
N PHE A 163 -9.55 0.68 -3.83
CA PHE A 163 -10.01 0.35 -2.48
C PHE A 163 -11.22 -0.58 -2.46
N VAL A 164 -12.18 -0.36 -3.37
CA VAL A 164 -13.34 -1.25 -3.52
C VAL A 164 -12.88 -2.65 -3.94
N SER A 165 -11.94 -2.75 -4.89
CA SER A 165 -11.40 -4.04 -5.34
C SER A 165 -10.70 -4.79 -4.20
N ILE A 166 -9.85 -4.11 -3.43
CA ILE A 166 -9.18 -4.70 -2.26
C ILE A 166 -10.21 -5.15 -1.21
N CYS A 167 -11.22 -4.33 -0.96
CA CYS A 167 -12.28 -4.66 0.00
C CYS A 167 -13.08 -5.91 -0.43
N VAL A 168 -13.42 -5.98 -1.71
CA VAL A 168 -14.13 -7.15 -2.28
C VAL A 168 -13.25 -8.39 -2.24
N ASP A 169 -11.99 -8.27 -2.61
CA ASP A 169 -11.04 -9.40 -2.58
C ASP A 169 -10.87 -9.94 -1.14
N GLN A 170 -10.65 -9.06 -0.17
CA GLN A 170 -10.58 -9.45 1.24
C GLN A 170 -11.88 -10.07 1.75
N TRP A 171 -13.03 -9.57 1.29
CA TRP A 171 -14.32 -10.14 1.64
C TRP A 171 -14.48 -11.56 1.09
N LEU A 172 -14.14 -11.79 -0.17
CA LEU A 172 -14.26 -13.10 -0.81
C LEU A 172 -13.27 -14.13 -0.25
N ASN A 173 -12.08 -13.70 0.15
CA ASN A 173 -11.03 -14.58 0.66
C ASN A 173 -11.11 -14.80 2.18
N SER A 174 -11.99 -14.11 2.89
CA SER A 174 -12.16 -14.23 4.33
C SER A 174 -13.34 -15.12 4.69
N GLU A 175 -13.13 -16.13 5.51
CA GLU A 175 -14.22 -16.95 6.06
C GLU A 175 -15.05 -16.19 7.11
N LYS A 176 -14.47 -15.17 7.75
CA LYS A 176 -15.09 -14.40 8.83
C LYS A 176 -15.12 -12.93 8.49
N HIS A 177 -16.32 -12.36 8.38
CA HIS A 177 -16.50 -10.97 7.98
C HIS A 177 -16.62 -9.98 9.15
N TYR A 178 -16.46 -10.44 10.40
CA TYR A 178 -16.63 -9.59 11.59
C TYR A 178 -15.71 -8.36 11.58
N SER A 179 -14.45 -8.52 11.18
CA SER A 179 -13.49 -7.41 11.11
C SER A 179 -13.90 -6.36 10.08
N ALA A 180 -14.31 -6.81 8.88
CA ALA A 180 -14.75 -5.93 7.81
C ALA A 180 -16.03 -5.16 8.19
N LEU A 181 -17.02 -5.87 8.80
CA LEU A 181 -18.27 -5.25 9.28
C LEU A 181 -18.00 -4.24 10.40
N THR A 182 -17.13 -4.59 11.36
CA THR A 182 -16.73 -3.68 12.45
C THR A 182 -16.07 -2.43 11.88
N GLY A 183 -15.15 -2.59 10.92
CA GLY A 183 -14.50 -1.47 10.23
C GLY A 183 -15.50 -0.58 9.49
N ALA A 184 -16.42 -1.18 8.74
CA ALA A 184 -17.43 -0.43 7.98
C ALA A 184 -18.37 0.35 8.91
N ILE A 185 -18.91 -0.29 9.95
CA ILE A 185 -19.83 0.34 10.90
C ILE A 185 -19.13 1.47 11.66
N ALA A 186 -17.91 1.26 12.16
CA ALA A 186 -17.15 2.27 12.86
C ALA A 186 -16.81 3.47 11.97
N SER A 187 -16.44 3.23 10.70
CA SER A 187 -16.13 4.29 9.74
C SER A 187 -17.38 5.13 9.43
N VAL A 188 -18.53 4.49 9.16
CA VAL A 188 -19.79 5.19 8.89
C VAL A 188 -20.23 5.99 10.12
N ALA A 189 -20.17 5.41 11.31
CA ALA A 189 -20.51 6.11 12.54
C ALA A 189 -19.65 7.36 12.76
N CYS A 190 -18.32 7.23 12.58
CA CYS A 190 -17.41 8.36 12.70
C CYS A 190 -17.64 9.41 11.60
N LEU A 191 -17.95 9.00 10.37
CA LEU A 191 -18.27 9.92 9.28
C LEU A 191 -19.50 10.78 9.60
N VAL A 192 -20.53 10.18 10.18
CA VAL A 192 -21.76 10.89 10.57
C VAL A 192 -21.50 11.84 11.75
N ILE A 193 -20.66 11.45 12.72
CA ILE A 193 -20.42 12.25 13.93
C ILE A 193 -19.42 13.38 13.70
N PHE A 194 -18.31 13.11 13.00
CA PHE A 194 -17.17 14.03 12.84
C PHE A 194 -17.12 14.74 11.49
N GLY A 195 -17.98 14.34 10.53
CA GLY A 195 -17.98 14.86 9.17
C GLY A 195 -16.84 14.34 8.31
N ALA A 196 -16.91 14.59 6.99
CA ALA A 196 -16.01 14.02 5.99
C ALA A 196 -14.53 14.45 6.16
N GLU A 197 -14.27 15.62 6.76
CA GLU A 197 -12.90 16.13 6.90
C GLU A 197 -12.13 15.53 8.09
N ASN A 198 -12.87 15.12 9.16
CA ASN A 198 -12.23 14.74 10.43
C ASN A 198 -12.52 13.30 10.87
N PHE A 199 -13.30 12.50 10.11
CA PHE A 199 -13.71 11.15 10.56
C PHE A 199 -12.57 10.13 10.55
N MET A 200 -11.55 10.31 9.73
CA MET A 200 -10.53 9.30 9.44
C MET A 200 -9.76 8.87 10.71
N ILE A 201 -9.26 9.84 11.50
CA ILE A 201 -8.51 9.56 12.73
C ILE A 201 -9.38 8.90 13.79
N PRO A 202 -10.56 9.45 14.16
CA PRO A 202 -11.46 8.82 15.11
C PRO A 202 -11.89 7.41 14.69
N SER A 203 -12.16 7.19 13.39
CA SER A 203 -12.58 5.86 12.91
C SER A 203 -11.47 4.83 13.07
N MET A 204 -10.21 5.17 12.76
CA MET A 204 -9.09 4.25 12.94
C MET A 204 -8.88 3.88 14.40
N ILE A 205 -8.94 4.84 15.32
CA ILE A 205 -8.83 4.59 16.76
C ILE A 205 -9.98 3.69 17.24
N LEU A 206 -11.20 4.00 16.81
CA LEU A 206 -12.38 3.23 17.17
C LEU A 206 -12.31 1.78 16.64
N ILE A 207 -11.87 1.60 15.39
CA ILE A 207 -11.70 0.27 14.78
C ILE A 207 -10.68 -0.55 15.57
N VAL A 208 -9.49 0.01 15.86
CA VAL A 208 -8.46 -0.67 16.65
C VAL A 208 -8.99 -1.06 18.03
N PHE A 209 -9.67 -0.14 18.71
CA PHE A 209 -10.27 -0.40 20.02
C PHE A 209 -11.33 -1.51 19.95
N MET A 210 -12.25 -1.44 18.98
CA MET A 210 -13.30 -2.45 18.81
C MET A 210 -12.72 -3.84 18.47
N LEU A 211 -11.73 -3.89 17.60
CA LEU A 211 -11.06 -5.16 17.25
C LEU A 211 -10.32 -5.74 18.45
N PHE A 212 -9.68 -4.90 19.27
CA PHE A 212 -9.02 -5.35 20.50
C PHE A 212 -10.02 -5.94 21.51
N VAL A 213 -11.16 -5.27 21.71
CA VAL A 213 -12.23 -5.75 22.61
C VAL A 213 -12.89 -7.03 22.07
N LEU A 214 -13.06 -7.13 20.75
CA LEU A 214 -13.68 -8.28 20.10
C LEU A 214 -12.71 -9.45 19.86
N ARG A 215 -11.40 -9.25 20.11
CA ARG A 215 -10.37 -10.24 19.85
C ARG A 215 -10.71 -11.59 20.46
N GLY A 216 -11.16 -11.64 21.71
CA GLY A 216 -11.55 -12.87 22.42
C GLY A 216 -12.75 -13.60 21.78
N LYS A 217 -13.61 -12.92 21.03
CA LYS A 217 -14.72 -13.52 20.27
C LYS A 217 -14.31 -13.94 18.85
N ILE A 218 -13.29 -13.28 18.30
CA ILE A 218 -12.80 -13.56 16.94
C ILE A 218 -11.85 -14.77 16.94
N GLU A 219 -11.04 -14.94 17.99
CA GLU A 219 -10.11 -16.08 18.14
C GLU A 219 -10.78 -17.38 18.63
N ASN A 220 -11.92 -17.29 19.33
CA ASN A 220 -12.60 -18.45 19.96
C ASN A 220 -13.77 -19.02 19.15
N VAL A 221 -13.94 -18.64 17.89
CA VAL A 221 -14.89 -19.18 16.92
C VAL A 221 -14.11 -19.53 15.66
#